data_ebac27d64bbfce192cdb688665cf1dff
#
_entry.id   ebac27d64bbfce192cdb688665cf1dff
#
_cell.length_a   1.000
_cell.length_b   1.000
_cell.length_c   1.000
_cell.angle_alpha   90.00
_cell.angle_beta   90.00
_cell.angle_gamma   90.00
#
_symmetry.space_group_name_H-M   'P 1'
#
loop_
_entity.id
_entity.type
_entity.pdbx_description
1 polymer ?
#
loop_
_entity_poly.entity_id
_entity_poly.type
_entity_poly.pdbx_seq_one_letter_code
_entity_poly.pdbx_strand_id
1 'polypeptide(L)'
;RTWESLNRHVKKGEKGITILAPNPHRLMKEVTVINPETGQPKLDADGKPMTEQKQITYASFRPITIFDVSQTEGEPLPELVTELKKKALNYPLLMNIIKSTSPVPIRFESWEGLAKGYYNRTSDEIVIKDGMSESQTLKTALHETAHSILHADKKNPKDPATKEIEAESVAFIVCNHFGIDTSDYSFAYLASWSSSKELPELRASLKTIQTTAHDLIDRMDEQIQRHMEIQRQPETIGTEIQNTQEIHHSRR
;
A
#
# COMPACT_ATOMS: atom_id res chain seq x y z
N ARG A 1 12.05 -18.78 16.21
CA ARG A 1 10.82 -18.35 16.92
C ARG A 1 9.68 -17.95 15.96
N THR A 2 9.92 -17.15 14.92
CA THR A 2 8.84 -16.79 13.97
C THR A 2 8.37 -17.97 13.14
N TRP A 3 9.29 -18.79 12.64
CA TRP A 3 8.95 -20.00 11.90
C TRP A 3 8.28 -21.05 12.79
N GLU A 4 8.74 -21.22 14.01
CA GLU A 4 8.15 -22.14 15.00
C GLU A 4 6.69 -21.80 15.33
N SER A 5 6.35 -20.50 15.40
CA SER A 5 4.95 -20.07 15.61
C SER A 5 4.02 -20.39 14.42
N LEU A 6 4.60 -20.70 13.27
CA LEU A 6 3.92 -21.16 12.06
C LEU A 6 4.06 -22.68 11.83
N ASN A 7 4.50 -23.43 12.84
CA ASN A 7 4.82 -24.86 12.76
C ASN A 7 5.81 -25.18 11.63
N ARG A 8 6.77 -24.27 11.42
CA ARG A 8 7.83 -24.42 10.42
C ARG A 8 9.19 -24.31 11.07
N HIS A 9 10.19 -24.91 10.44
CA HIS A 9 11.58 -24.81 10.87
C HIS A 9 12.50 -24.65 9.65
N VAL A 10 13.67 -24.06 9.89
CA VAL A 10 14.70 -23.91 8.86
C VAL A 10 15.32 -25.25 8.58
N LYS A 11 15.47 -25.62 7.31
CA LYS A 11 16.12 -26.85 6.89
C LYS A 11 17.57 -26.90 7.36
N LYS A 12 18.02 -28.09 7.74
CA LYS A 12 19.38 -28.29 8.22
C LYS A 12 20.40 -27.93 7.14
N GLY A 13 21.37 -27.07 7.48
CA GLY A 13 22.44 -26.65 6.57
C GLY A 13 22.16 -25.37 5.78
N GLU A 14 20.93 -24.80 5.86
CA GLU A 14 20.61 -23.54 5.19
C GLU A 14 21.36 -22.36 5.81
N LYS A 15 21.73 -21.40 4.95
CA LYS A 15 22.41 -20.16 5.35
C LYS A 15 21.47 -18.99 5.14
N GLY A 16 21.07 -18.36 6.23
CA GLY A 16 20.24 -17.18 6.17
C GLY A 16 21.02 -15.91 5.86
N ILE A 17 20.28 -14.83 5.58
CA ILE A 17 20.81 -13.50 5.35
C ILE A 17 20.80 -12.75 6.67
N THR A 18 21.94 -12.17 7.05
CA THR A 18 22.03 -11.32 8.25
C THR A 18 21.63 -9.90 7.90
N ILE A 19 20.62 -9.38 8.59
CA ILE A 19 20.17 -7.99 8.48
C ILE A 19 20.27 -7.27 9.82
N LEU A 20 20.32 -5.95 9.78
CA LEU A 20 20.22 -5.10 10.97
C LEU A 20 18.75 -4.77 11.24
N ALA A 21 18.18 -5.38 12.27
CA ALA A 21 16.81 -5.09 12.67
C ALA A 21 16.76 -3.98 13.72
N PRO A 22 15.78 -3.08 13.67
CA PRO A 22 15.58 -2.08 14.71
C PRO A 22 15.36 -2.74 16.08
N ASN A 23 16.04 -2.23 17.08
CA ASN A 23 15.92 -2.65 18.48
C ASN A 23 15.84 -1.42 19.38
N PRO A 24 14.77 -0.63 19.32
CA PRO A 24 14.68 0.62 20.08
C PRO A 24 14.69 0.35 21.58
N HIS A 25 15.57 1.05 22.30
CA HIS A 25 15.63 1.03 23.76
C HIS A 25 14.91 2.25 24.32
N ARG A 26 14.02 2.02 25.26
CA ARG A 26 13.33 3.08 26.00
C ARG A 26 13.96 3.21 27.38
N LEU A 27 14.47 4.39 27.66
CA LEU A 27 15.04 4.72 28.94
C LEU A 27 14.33 5.93 29.52
N MET A 28 14.05 5.89 30.82
CA MET A 28 13.64 7.09 31.56
C MET A 28 14.88 7.93 31.81
N LYS A 29 14.86 9.15 31.36
CA LYS A 29 15.96 10.11 31.58
C LYS A 29 15.39 11.37 32.25
N GLU A 30 16.10 11.81 33.23
CA GLU A 30 15.85 13.10 33.87
C GLU A 30 16.25 14.22 32.92
N VAL A 31 15.32 15.07 32.55
CA VAL A 31 15.53 16.19 31.63
C VAL A 31 15.12 17.50 32.32
N THR A 32 15.87 18.55 32.06
CA THR A 32 15.55 19.88 32.58
C THR A 32 14.30 20.41 31.89
N VAL A 33 13.34 20.89 32.65
CA VAL A 33 12.13 21.54 32.14
C VAL A 33 12.48 22.92 31.60
N ILE A 34 12.26 23.13 30.32
CA ILE A 34 12.51 24.41 29.65
C ILE A 34 11.22 25.21 29.55
N ASN A 35 11.27 26.50 29.85
CA ASN A 35 10.17 27.43 29.63
C ASN A 35 10.03 27.66 28.09
N PRO A 36 8.88 27.32 27.46
CA PRO A 36 8.72 27.44 26.02
C PRO A 36 8.75 28.90 25.50
N GLU A 37 8.45 29.89 26.37
CA GLU A 37 8.43 31.29 25.97
C GLU A 37 9.82 31.94 26.01
N THR A 38 10.66 31.54 26.98
CA THR A 38 11.96 32.15 27.20
C THR A 38 13.15 31.29 26.75
N GLY A 39 12.91 29.98 26.48
CA GLY A 39 13.97 29.02 26.15
C GLY A 39 14.91 28.71 27.32
N GLN A 40 14.66 29.20 28.52
CA GLN A 40 15.49 29.01 29.71
C GLN A 40 14.93 27.90 30.62
N PRO A 41 15.79 27.27 31.47
CA PRO A 41 15.34 26.33 32.48
C PRO A 41 14.33 26.95 33.44
N LYS A 42 13.22 26.23 33.71
CA LYS A 42 12.34 26.58 34.83
C LYS A 42 13.07 26.30 36.14
N LEU A 43 13.00 27.25 37.06
CA LEU A 43 13.59 27.12 38.39
C LEU A 43 12.51 26.74 39.41
N ASP A 44 12.89 25.94 40.40
CA ASP A 44 12.08 25.69 41.59
C ASP A 44 12.11 26.86 42.57
N ALA A 45 11.46 26.70 43.75
CA ALA A 45 11.39 27.72 44.80
C ALA A 45 12.77 28.06 45.40
N ASP A 46 13.74 27.13 45.26
CA ASP A 46 15.11 27.30 45.77
C ASP A 46 16.07 27.80 44.67
N GLY A 47 15.56 28.14 43.47
CA GLY A 47 16.34 28.65 42.35
C GLY A 47 17.12 27.57 41.58
N LYS A 48 16.80 26.29 41.77
CA LYS A 48 17.44 25.19 41.04
C LYS A 48 16.61 24.81 39.80
N PRO A 49 17.27 24.34 38.71
CA PRO A 49 16.55 23.86 37.54
C PRO A 49 15.60 22.72 37.89
N MET A 50 14.32 22.86 37.53
CA MET A 50 13.35 21.81 37.65
C MET A 50 13.66 20.69 36.65
N THR A 51 13.54 19.45 37.09
CA THR A 51 13.73 18.25 36.23
C THR A 51 12.48 17.42 36.20
N GLU A 52 12.26 16.73 35.07
CA GLU A 52 11.18 15.76 34.90
C GLU A 52 11.73 14.46 34.36
N GLN A 53 11.07 13.34 34.68
CA GLN A 53 11.39 12.05 34.12
C GLN A 53 10.70 11.91 32.75
N LYS A 54 11.52 11.88 31.69
CA LYS A 54 11.00 11.72 30.32
C LYS A 54 11.49 10.43 29.70
N GLN A 55 10.55 9.69 29.07
CA GLN A 55 10.91 8.51 28.31
C GLN A 55 11.55 8.90 26.98
N ILE A 56 12.83 8.58 26.84
CA ILE A 56 13.58 8.80 25.59
C ILE A 56 13.80 7.46 24.90
N THR A 57 13.51 7.41 23.60
CA THR A 57 13.75 6.23 22.76
C THR A 57 15.06 6.43 22.02
N TYR A 58 16.01 5.55 22.28
CA TYR A 58 17.26 5.49 21.54
C TYR A 58 17.13 4.48 20.40
N ALA A 59 17.44 4.92 19.19
CA ALA A 59 17.55 4.03 18.05
C ALA A 59 18.79 3.13 18.23
N SER A 60 18.58 1.83 18.26
CA SER A 60 19.64 0.85 18.17
C SER A 60 19.25 -0.23 17.17
N PHE A 61 20.23 -0.97 16.70
CA PHE A 61 20.05 -2.05 15.75
C PHE A 61 20.78 -3.29 16.25
N ARG A 62 20.23 -4.45 15.96
CA ARG A 62 20.87 -5.72 16.23
C ARG A 62 20.93 -6.58 14.98
N PRO A 63 21.99 -7.35 14.76
CA PRO A 63 22.00 -8.33 13.69
C PRO A 63 20.98 -9.43 13.99
N ILE A 64 20.14 -9.73 13.01
CA ILE A 64 19.26 -10.90 13.00
C ILE A 64 19.48 -11.68 11.70
N THR A 65 19.34 -13.00 11.77
CA THR A 65 19.39 -13.84 10.58
C THR A 65 17.96 -14.13 10.13
N ILE A 66 17.67 -13.86 8.86
CA ILE A 66 16.42 -14.19 8.20
C ILE A 66 16.64 -15.30 7.19
N PHE A 67 15.59 -16.07 6.92
CA PHE A 67 15.60 -17.18 5.98
C PHE A 67 14.42 -16.99 5.02
N ASP A 68 14.64 -17.32 3.76
CA ASP A 68 13.57 -17.41 2.78
C ASP A 68 12.63 -18.59 3.11
N VAL A 69 11.37 -18.50 2.69
CA VAL A 69 10.39 -19.57 2.91
C VAL A 69 10.82 -20.90 2.28
N SER A 70 11.51 -20.85 1.13
CA SER A 70 12.04 -22.04 0.44
C SER A 70 13.11 -22.77 1.25
N GLN A 71 13.77 -22.07 2.18
CA GLN A 71 14.76 -22.61 3.13
C GLN A 71 14.11 -23.21 4.38
N THR A 72 12.78 -23.25 4.43
CA THR A 72 12.03 -23.79 5.57
C THR A 72 11.16 -24.96 5.16
N GLU A 73 10.86 -25.84 6.11
CA GLU A 73 9.94 -26.97 5.96
C GLU A 73 8.98 -27.03 7.14
N GLY A 74 7.85 -27.70 6.98
CA GLY A 74 6.78 -27.81 7.97
C GLY A 74 5.43 -27.53 7.35
N GLU A 75 4.45 -27.09 8.15
CA GLU A 75 3.10 -26.77 7.70
C GLU A 75 3.13 -25.76 6.55
N PRO A 76 2.22 -25.88 5.57
CA PRO A 76 2.02 -24.85 4.57
C PRO A 76 1.78 -23.51 5.26
N LEU A 77 2.42 -22.46 4.74
CA LEU A 77 2.08 -21.12 5.24
C LEU A 77 0.58 -20.89 5.02
N PRO A 78 -0.11 -20.22 5.96
CA PRO A 78 -1.45 -19.74 5.68
C PRO A 78 -1.38 -18.91 4.41
N GLU A 79 -1.83 -19.45 3.32
CA GLU A 79 -2.01 -18.68 2.10
C GLU A 79 -3.11 -17.67 2.39
N LEU A 80 -2.70 -16.46 2.70
CA LEU A 80 -3.61 -15.34 2.74
C LEU A 80 -4.36 -15.30 1.41
N VAL A 81 -5.61 -15.86 1.42
CA VAL A 81 -6.68 -15.60 0.43
C VAL A 81 -6.26 -15.42 -1.05
N THR A 82 -4.95 -15.53 -1.37
CA THR A 82 -4.35 -15.20 -2.66
C THR A 82 -4.81 -16.17 -3.76
N GLU A 83 -5.03 -17.44 -3.43
CA GLU A 83 -5.45 -18.41 -4.42
C GLU A 83 -6.95 -18.30 -4.75
N LEU A 84 -7.79 -17.99 -3.78
CA LEU A 84 -9.21 -17.67 -4.00
C LEU A 84 -9.36 -16.32 -4.71
N LYS A 85 -8.53 -15.33 -4.36
CA LYS A 85 -8.49 -14.03 -5.04
C LYS A 85 -8.06 -14.16 -6.50
N LYS A 86 -7.01 -14.91 -6.83
CA LYS A 86 -6.54 -15.08 -8.22
C LYS A 86 -7.56 -15.69 -9.16
N LYS A 87 -8.41 -16.62 -8.68
CA LYS A 87 -9.49 -17.21 -9.50
C LYS A 87 -10.73 -16.31 -9.63
N ALA A 88 -10.97 -15.41 -8.67
CA ALA A 88 -12.16 -14.56 -8.64
C ALA A 88 -11.94 -13.16 -9.20
N LEU A 89 -10.69 -12.69 -9.27
CA LEU A 89 -10.35 -11.34 -9.74
C LEU A 89 -10.11 -11.35 -11.24
N ASN A 90 -11.19 -11.15 -12.00
CA ASN A 90 -11.11 -10.89 -13.43
C ASN A 90 -10.93 -9.40 -13.72
N TYR A 91 -10.55 -9.08 -14.95
CA TYR A 91 -10.34 -7.69 -15.39
C TYR A 91 -11.49 -6.73 -15.07
N PRO A 92 -12.78 -7.05 -15.39
CA PRO A 92 -13.89 -6.15 -15.09
C PRO A 92 -14.01 -5.80 -13.60
N LEU A 93 -13.82 -6.77 -12.72
CA LEU A 93 -13.88 -6.55 -11.28
C LEU A 93 -12.72 -5.66 -10.81
N LEU A 94 -11.47 -5.99 -11.19
CA LEU A 94 -10.31 -5.18 -10.85
C LEU A 94 -10.44 -3.74 -11.37
N MET A 95 -10.90 -3.56 -12.60
CA MET A 95 -11.10 -2.23 -13.18
C MET A 95 -12.15 -1.43 -12.43
N ASN A 96 -13.27 -2.06 -12.03
CA ASN A 96 -14.29 -1.42 -11.20
C ASN A 96 -13.74 -1.04 -9.81
N ILE A 97 -12.95 -1.89 -9.20
CA ILE A 97 -12.31 -1.61 -7.92
C ILE A 97 -11.33 -0.44 -8.04
N ILE A 98 -10.49 -0.41 -9.08
CA ILE A 98 -9.58 0.72 -9.33
C ILE A 98 -10.39 2.01 -9.51
N LYS A 99 -11.46 1.99 -10.31
CA LYS A 99 -12.34 3.16 -10.50
C LYS A 99 -12.96 3.64 -9.19
N SER A 100 -13.41 2.74 -8.33
CA SER A 100 -14.02 3.10 -7.04
C SER A 100 -13.01 3.57 -5.98
N THR A 101 -11.74 3.17 -6.13
CA THR A 101 -10.66 3.50 -5.21
C THR A 101 -9.91 4.77 -5.64
N SER A 102 -9.92 5.08 -6.94
CA SER A 102 -9.32 6.30 -7.48
C SER A 102 -9.97 7.55 -6.87
N PRO A 103 -9.17 8.57 -6.46
CA PRO A 103 -9.72 9.82 -5.94
C PRO A 103 -10.42 10.67 -7.03
N VAL A 104 -10.17 10.37 -8.30
CA VAL A 104 -10.70 11.10 -9.45
C VAL A 104 -11.33 10.13 -10.46
N PRO A 105 -12.28 10.61 -11.29
CA PRO A 105 -12.91 9.78 -12.31
C PRO A 105 -11.91 9.20 -13.31
N ILE A 106 -12.14 7.95 -13.73
CA ILE A 106 -11.37 7.28 -14.79
C ILE A 106 -12.29 7.08 -15.98
N ARG A 107 -11.94 7.65 -17.14
CA ARG A 107 -12.63 7.45 -18.41
C ARG A 107 -11.70 6.86 -19.46
N PHE A 108 -12.28 6.34 -20.50
CA PHE A 108 -11.58 5.76 -21.63
C PHE A 108 -11.78 6.64 -22.86
N GLU A 109 -10.75 6.72 -23.69
CA GLU A 109 -10.77 7.49 -24.93
C GLU A 109 -9.82 6.88 -25.96
N SER A 110 -10.19 6.95 -27.23
CA SER A 110 -9.33 6.54 -28.32
C SER A 110 -8.54 7.72 -28.88
N TRP A 111 -7.22 7.54 -29.01
CA TRP A 111 -6.36 8.51 -29.69
C TRP A 111 -5.19 7.82 -30.40
N GLU A 112 -4.60 8.53 -31.37
CA GLU A 112 -3.37 8.08 -31.99
C GLU A 112 -2.16 8.55 -31.20
N GLY A 113 -1.11 7.69 -31.12
CA GLY A 113 0.12 8.01 -30.40
C GLY A 113 0.51 6.97 -29.35
N LEU A 114 1.67 7.17 -28.73
CA LEU A 114 2.31 6.20 -27.83
C LEU A 114 1.83 6.29 -26.38
N ALA A 115 1.27 7.43 -25.96
CA ALA A 115 0.78 7.60 -24.60
C ALA A 115 -0.34 6.59 -24.32
N LYS A 116 -0.26 5.92 -23.18
CA LYS A 116 -1.20 4.87 -22.75
C LYS A 116 -2.31 5.41 -21.86
N GLY A 117 -2.05 6.52 -21.17
CA GLY A 117 -2.96 7.25 -20.30
C GLY A 117 -2.33 8.54 -19.84
N TYR A 118 -3.10 9.33 -19.12
CA TYR A 118 -2.62 10.52 -18.44
C TYR A 118 -3.58 10.98 -17.35
N TYR A 119 -3.05 11.56 -16.29
CA TYR A 119 -3.81 12.31 -15.31
C TYR A 119 -3.90 13.79 -15.73
N ASN A 120 -5.10 14.25 -16.00
CA ASN A 120 -5.38 15.64 -16.33
C ASN A 120 -5.66 16.45 -15.06
N ARG A 121 -4.68 17.26 -14.64
CA ARG A 121 -4.78 18.12 -13.45
C ARG A 121 -5.75 19.27 -13.59
N THR A 122 -6.20 19.60 -14.81
CA THR A 122 -7.11 20.72 -15.04
C THR A 122 -8.56 20.29 -14.90
N SER A 123 -8.91 19.15 -15.48
CA SER A 123 -10.24 18.54 -15.35
C SER A 123 -10.36 17.59 -14.17
N ASP A 124 -9.26 17.31 -13.47
CA ASP A 124 -9.15 16.40 -12.34
C ASP A 124 -9.71 15.00 -12.67
N GLU A 125 -9.23 14.44 -13.77
CA GLU A 125 -9.65 13.13 -14.27
C GLU A 125 -8.48 12.34 -14.83
N ILE A 126 -8.63 11.02 -14.84
CA ILE A 126 -7.70 10.10 -15.49
C ILE A 126 -8.31 9.65 -16.81
N VAL A 127 -7.50 9.70 -17.88
CA VAL A 127 -7.89 9.23 -19.20
C VAL A 127 -7.01 8.08 -19.62
N ILE A 128 -7.63 6.96 -19.96
CA ILE A 128 -6.94 5.73 -20.36
C ILE A 128 -7.21 5.46 -21.84
N LYS A 129 -6.18 5.07 -22.58
CA LYS A 129 -6.30 4.72 -23.99
C LYS A 129 -7.10 3.43 -24.17
N ASP A 130 -8.08 3.45 -25.07
CA ASP A 130 -8.82 2.27 -25.47
C ASP A 130 -7.96 1.28 -26.27
N GLY A 131 -8.36 0.00 -26.25
CA GLY A 131 -7.78 -1.04 -27.10
C GLY A 131 -6.46 -1.65 -26.62
N MET A 132 -6.02 -1.34 -25.41
CA MET A 132 -4.87 -2.00 -24.80
C MET A 132 -5.25 -3.38 -24.25
N SER A 133 -4.24 -4.23 -23.99
CA SER A 133 -4.46 -5.48 -23.24
C SER A 133 -4.98 -5.20 -21.83
N GLU A 134 -5.68 -6.16 -21.23
CA GLU A 134 -6.24 -6.03 -19.87
C GLU A 134 -5.18 -5.67 -18.84
N SER A 135 -4.04 -6.39 -18.83
CA SER A 135 -2.94 -6.11 -17.90
C SER A 135 -2.36 -4.70 -18.09
N GLN A 136 -2.17 -4.29 -19.38
CA GLN A 136 -1.67 -2.94 -19.65
C GLN A 136 -2.65 -1.84 -19.22
N THR A 137 -3.95 -2.08 -19.39
CA THR A 137 -5.01 -1.14 -18.99
C THR A 137 -5.04 -0.98 -17.47
N LEU A 138 -5.00 -2.09 -16.71
CA LEU A 138 -4.95 -2.06 -15.24
C LEU A 138 -3.67 -1.37 -14.73
N LYS A 139 -2.52 -1.72 -15.32
CA LYS A 139 -1.23 -1.09 -15.00
C LYS A 139 -1.29 0.43 -15.21
N THR A 140 -1.79 0.86 -16.38
CA THR A 140 -1.88 2.29 -16.69
C THR A 140 -2.85 2.99 -15.74
N ALA A 141 -4.01 2.41 -15.45
CA ALA A 141 -4.98 2.97 -14.51
C ALA A 141 -4.38 3.15 -13.11
N LEU A 142 -3.63 2.19 -12.60
CA LEU A 142 -2.94 2.29 -11.31
C LEU A 142 -1.82 3.34 -11.32
N HIS A 143 -1.06 3.44 -12.41
CA HIS A 143 -0.02 4.45 -12.59
C HIS A 143 -0.60 5.86 -12.55
N GLU A 144 -1.65 6.13 -13.33
CA GLU A 144 -2.31 7.44 -13.34
C GLU A 144 -3.04 7.74 -12.02
N THR A 145 -3.57 6.70 -11.34
CA THR A 145 -4.11 6.84 -9.99
C THR A 145 -3.03 7.25 -9.00
N ALA A 146 -1.83 6.67 -9.08
CA ALA A 146 -0.71 7.08 -8.25
C ALA A 146 -0.30 8.54 -8.53
N HIS A 147 -0.30 8.98 -9.79
CA HIS A 147 -0.07 10.39 -10.14
C HIS A 147 -1.14 11.31 -9.54
N SER A 148 -2.40 10.94 -9.58
CA SER A 148 -3.49 11.75 -9.01
C SER A 148 -3.40 11.85 -7.49
N ILE A 149 -2.92 10.82 -6.80
CA ILE A 149 -2.71 10.83 -5.34
C ILE A 149 -1.48 11.65 -4.95
N LEU A 150 -0.35 11.40 -5.61
CA LEU A 150 0.94 11.91 -5.18
C LEU A 150 1.32 13.27 -5.77
N HIS A 151 0.83 13.56 -6.98
CA HIS A 151 1.34 14.65 -7.80
C HIS A 151 0.27 15.63 -8.28
N ALA A 152 -0.94 15.60 -7.69
CA ALA A 152 -2.02 16.55 -8.01
C ALA A 152 -1.63 18.00 -7.66
N ASP A 153 -0.92 18.21 -6.56
CA ASP A 153 -0.51 19.55 -6.15
C ASP A 153 0.49 20.16 -7.15
N LYS A 154 0.08 21.28 -7.77
CA LYS A 154 0.92 22.07 -8.68
C LYS A 154 2.17 22.65 -7.99
N LYS A 155 2.13 22.84 -6.68
CA LYS A 155 3.24 23.36 -5.87
C LYS A 155 4.24 22.27 -5.47
N ASN A 156 3.97 21.00 -5.79
CA ASN A 156 4.88 19.91 -5.49
C ASN A 156 6.21 20.10 -6.23
N PRO A 157 7.31 20.34 -5.51
CA PRO A 157 8.61 20.73 -6.08
C PRO A 157 9.38 19.56 -6.69
N LYS A 158 8.87 18.32 -6.60
CA LYS A 158 9.57 17.14 -7.13
C LYS A 158 9.78 17.25 -8.62
N ASP A 159 10.98 16.86 -9.06
CA ASP A 159 11.31 16.78 -10.48
C ASP A 159 10.48 15.68 -11.20
N PRO A 160 10.34 15.80 -12.54
CA PRO A 160 9.54 14.85 -13.31
C PRO A 160 9.99 13.39 -13.15
N ALA A 161 11.31 13.13 -13.11
CA ALA A 161 11.84 11.77 -13.00
C ALA A 161 11.47 11.13 -11.66
N THR A 162 11.52 11.88 -10.56
CA THR A 162 11.07 11.44 -9.24
C THR A 162 9.58 11.12 -9.24
N LYS A 163 8.75 11.95 -9.87
CA LYS A 163 7.31 11.72 -9.99
C LYS A 163 6.99 10.44 -10.75
N GLU A 164 7.67 10.21 -11.86
CA GLU A 164 7.50 8.98 -12.66
C GLU A 164 7.90 7.74 -11.87
N ILE A 165 9.05 7.77 -11.19
CA ILE A 165 9.52 6.61 -10.40
C ILE A 165 8.58 6.33 -9.24
N GLU A 166 8.08 7.34 -8.55
CA GLU A 166 7.12 7.15 -7.46
C GLU A 166 5.83 6.51 -7.97
N ALA A 167 5.25 7.03 -9.05
CA ALA A 167 4.01 6.50 -9.62
C ALA A 167 4.19 5.08 -10.18
N GLU A 168 5.27 4.83 -10.92
CA GLU A 168 5.59 3.51 -11.48
C GLU A 168 5.84 2.48 -10.36
N SER A 169 6.56 2.86 -9.29
CA SER A 169 6.82 1.96 -8.16
C SER A 169 5.56 1.62 -7.39
N VAL A 170 4.67 2.58 -7.14
CA VAL A 170 3.37 2.33 -6.51
C VAL A 170 2.54 1.38 -7.37
N ALA A 171 2.41 1.66 -8.67
CA ALA A 171 1.67 0.81 -9.60
C ALA A 171 2.23 -0.61 -9.65
N PHE A 172 3.57 -0.77 -9.69
CA PHE A 172 4.22 -2.08 -9.65
C PHE A 172 3.88 -2.87 -8.39
N ILE A 173 3.99 -2.26 -7.22
CA ILE A 173 3.71 -2.94 -5.94
C ILE A 173 2.25 -3.39 -5.89
N VAL A 174 1.30 -2.51 -6.29
CA VAL A 174 -0.12 -2.82 -6.30
C VAL A 174 -0.45 -3.92 -7.33
N CYS A 175 0.08 -3.82 -8.56
CA CYS A 175 -0.08 -4.86 -9.59
C CYS A 175 0.40 -6.22 -9.08
N ASN A 176 1.59 -6.26 -8.45
CA ASN A 176 2.17 -7.49 -7.93
C ASN A 176 1.30 -8.12 -6.83
N HIS A 177 0.78 -7.29 -5.92
CA HIS A 177 -0.13 -7.74 -4.86
C HIS A 177 -1.39 -8.43 -5.41
N PHE A 178 -1.99 -7.88 -6.46
CA PHE A 178 -3.20 -8.44 -7.10
C PHE A 178 -2.90 -9.47 -8.20
N GLY A 179 -1.64 -9.84 -8.41
CA GLY A 179 -1.25 -10.83 -9.41
C GLY A 179 -1.45 -10.38 -10.86
N ILE A 180 -1.47 -9.07 -11.10
CA ILE A 180 -1.46 -8.48 -12.44
C ILE A 180 -0.06 -8.66 -13.02
N ASP A 181 0.04 -9.10 -14.28
CA ASP A 181 1.32 -9.32 -14.94
C ASP A 181 2.16 -8.03 -15.00
N THR A 182 3.35 -8.11 -14.44
CA THR A 182 4.31 -7.01 -14.35
C THR A 182 5.60 -7.28 -15.12
N SER A 183 5.62 -8.30 -15.98
CA SER A 183 6.81 -8.70 -16.74
C SER A 183 7.39 -7.59 -17.63
N ASP A 184 6.54 -6.66 -18.09
CA ASP A 184 6.93 -5.51 -18.91
C ASP A 184 7.46 -4.31 -18.10
N TYR A 185 7.51 -4.41 -16.76
CA TYR A 185 8.09 -3.36 -15.95
C TYR A 185 9.60 -3.31 -16.10
N SER A 186 10.11 -2.18 -16.54
CA SER A 186 11.54 -1.91 -16.64
C SER A 186 11.94 -0.86 -15.61
N PHE A 187 12.70 -1.28 -14.61
CA PHE A 187 13.31 -0.38 -13.63
C PHE A 187 14.69 0.14 -14.07
N ALA A 188 14.96 0.16 -15.38
CA ALA A 188 16.22 0.68 -15.90
C ALA A 188 16.54 2.10 -15.42
N TYR A 189 15.51 2.91 -15.18
CA TYR A 189 15.63 4.25 -14.61
C TYR A 189 16.02 4.29 -13.13
N LEU A 190 15.71 3.24 -12.36
CA LEU A 190 15.86 3.29 -10.91
C LEU A 190 17.31 3.47 -10.47
N ALA A 191 18.24 2.78 -11.13
CA ALA A 191 19.66 2.88 -10.82
C ALA A 191 20.21 4.28 -11.13
N SER A 192 19.84 4.84 -12.28
CA SER A 192 20.26 6.18 -12.67
C SER A 192 19.66 7.27 -11.78
N TRP A 193 18.36 7.16 -11.46
CA TRP A 193 17.69 8.08 -10.57
C TRP A 193 18.26 8.02 -9.16
N SER A 194 18.45 6.82 -8.61
CA SER A 194 18.94 6.66 -7.23
C SER A 194 20.37 7.16 -7.06
N SER A 195 21.22 7.02 -8.09
CA SER A 195 22.60 7.52 -8.05
C SER A 195 22.71 9.06 -8.11
N SER A 196 21.65 9.74 -8.55
CA SER A 196 21.60 11.21 -8.66
C SER A 196 20.97 11.89 -7.44
N LYS A 197 20.50 11.13 -6.43
CA LYS A 197 19.76 11.66 -5.28
C LYS A 197 20.54 11.53 -3.98
N GLU A 198 20.34 12.52 -3.12
CA GLU A 198 20.84 12.47 -1.76
C GLU A 198 20.05 11.45 -0.92
N LEU A 199 20.70 10.84 0.07
CA LEU A 199 20.10 9.81 0.92
C LEU A 199 18.78 10.22 1.61
N PRO A 200 18.59 11.47 2.10
CA PRO A 200 17.32 11.91 2.64
C PRO A 200 16.19 11.95 1.61
N GLU A 201 16.47 12.37 0.37
CA GLU A 201 15.50 12.40 -0.74
C GLU A 201 15.05 10.99 -1.12
N LEU A 202 16.01 10.05 -1.25
CA LEU A 202 15.71 8.64 -1.50
C LEU A 202 14.81 8.05 -0.42
N ARG A 203 15.13 8.29 0.85
CA ARG A 203 14.32 7.80 1.98
C ARG A 203 12.91 8.39 1.97
N ALA A 204 12.78 9.67 1.64
CA ALA A 204 11.49 10.33 1.54
C ALA A 204 10.63 9.73 0.42
N SER A 205 11.19 9.52 -0.76
CA SER A 205 10.50 8.89 -1.89
C SER A 205 10.13 7.44 -1.60
N LEU A 206 11.04 6.63 -1.02
CA LEU A 206 10.74 5.25 -0.63
C LEU A 206 9.61 5.17 0.40
N LYS A 207 9.60 6.07 1.38
CA LYS A 207 8.51 6.15 2.35
C LYS A 207 7.19 6.54 1.67
N THR A 208 7.21 7.51 0.77
CA THR A 208 6.04 7.93 -0.02
C THR A 208 5.48 6.74 -0.81
N ILE A 209 6.33 6.04 -1.56
CA ILE A 209 5.95 4.85 -2.33
C ILE A 209 5.31 3.79 -1.43
N GLN A 210 6.00 3.42 -0.34
CA GLN A 210 5.53 2.40 0.58
C GLN A 210 4.16 2.75 1.19
N THR A 211 4.00 3.97 1.71
CA THR A 211 2.76 4.41 2.33
C THR A 211 1.61 4.41 1.32
N THR A 212 1.83 5.00 0.14
CA THR A 212 0.79 5.11 -0.88
C THR A 212 0.38 3.76 -1.46
N ALA A 213 1.34 2.86 -1.69
CA ALA A 213 1.04 1.51 -2.16
C ALA A 213 0.23 0.73 -1.11
N HIS A 214 0.60 0.81 0.17
CA HIS A 214 -0.12 0.17 1.27
C HIS A 214 -1.56 0.70 1.38
N ASP A 215 -1.73 2.02 1.44
CA ASP A 215 -3.06 2.63 1.54
C ASP A 215 -3.96 2.29 0.33
N LEU A 216 -3.37 2.19 -0.86
CA LEU A 216 -4.11 1.84 -2.07
C LEU A 216 -4.51 0.36 -2.05
N ILE A 217 -3.62 -0.53 -1.63
CA ILE A 217 -3.88 -1.97 -1.47
C ILE A 217 -5.00 -2.18 -0.45
N ASP A 218 -4.92 -1.56 0.73
CA ASP A 218 -5.92 -1.71 1.78
C ASP A 218 -7.31 -1.29 1.30
N ARG A 219 -7.40 -0.12 0.64
CA ARG A 219 -8.68 0.35 0.07
C ARG A 219 -9.24 -0.57 -1.00
N MET A 220 -8.38 -1.11 -1.87
CA MET A 220 -8.80 -2.07 -2.90
C MET A 220 -9.23 -3.40 -2.28
N ASP A 221 -8.52 -3.91 -1.28
CA ASP A 221 -8.88 -5.12 -0.55
C ASP A 221 -10.23 -4.98 0.17
N GLU A 222 -10.52 -3.83 0.78
CA GLU A 222 -11.82 -3.54 1.37
C GLU A 222 -12.95 -3.59 0.32
N GLN A 223 -12.73 -3.03 -0.87
CA GLN A 223 -13.73 -3.08 -1.95
C GLN A 223 -13.96 -4.51 -2.46
N ILE A 224 -12.89 -5.32 -2.54
CA ILE A 224 -12.99 -6.74 -2.90
C ILE A 224 -13.84 -7.48 -1.85
N GLN A 225 -13.58 -7.27 -0.56
CA GLN A 225 -14.34 -7.92 0.50
C GLN A 225 -15.83 -7.55 0.44
N ARG A 226 -16.15 -6.27 0.29
CA ARG A 226 -17.54 -5.81 0.13
C ARG A 226 -18.23 -6.45 -1.07
N HIS A 227 -17.53 -6.56 -2.20
CA HIS A 227 -18.08 -7.21 -3.39
C HIS A 227 -18.36 -8.70 -3.15
N MET A 228 -17.46 -9.40 -2.46
CA MET A 228 -17.64 -10.82 -2.11
C MET A 228 -18.80 -11.03 -1.10
N GLU A 229 -18.99 -10.13 -0.15
CA GLU A 229 -20.10 -10.17 0.81
C GLU A 229 -21.44 -10.00 0.12
N ILE A 230 -21.55 -9.04 -0.80
CA ILE A 230 -22.78 -8.83 -1.59
C ILE A 230 -23.12 -10.06 -2.42
N GLN A 231 -22.14 -10.73 -3.02
CA GLN A 231 -22.38 -11.96 -3.80
C GLN A 231 -22.77 -13.17 -2.94
N ARG A 232 -22.47 -13.17 -1.63
CA ARG A 232 -22.86 -14.22 -0.70
C ARG A 232 -24.29 -14.10 -0.17
N GLN A 233 -24.99 -12.98 -0.41
CA GLN A 233 -26.34 -12.70 0.09
C GLN A 233 -27.46 -12.71 -0.99
N PRO A 234 -27.51 -13.56 -2.01
CA PRO A 234 -28.53 -13.44 -3.05
C PRO A 234 -29.88 -14.11 -2.74
N GLU A 235 -30.08 -14.81 -1.62
CA GLU A 235 -31.27 -15.69 -1.47
C GLU A 235 -32.30 -15.30 -0.40
N THR A 236 -32.08 -14.29 0.42
CA THR A 236 -33.01 -14.01 1.52
C THR A 236 -34.19 -13.11 1.14
N ILE A 237 -34.10 -12.37 0.02
CA ILE A 237 -35.16 -11.43 -0.38
C ILE A 237 -36.19 -12.08 -1.30
N GLY A 238 -35.85 -13.16 -2.01
CA GLY A 238 -36.76 -13.85 -2.91
C GLY A 238 -37.83 -14.70 -2.21
N THR A 239 -37.55 -15.19 -1.01
CA THR A 239 -38.43 -16.11 -0.28
C THR A 239 -39.54 -15.39 0.50
N GLU A 240 -39.33 -14.14 0.91
CA GLU A 240 -40.36 -13.38 1.62
C GLU A 240 -41.48 -12.85 0.70
N ILE A 241 -41.17 -12.59 -0.58
CA ILE A 241 -42.16 -12.09 -1.54
C ILE A 241 -43.09 -13.22 -2.00
N GLN A 242 -42.60 -14.43 -2.16
CA GLN A 242 -43.44 -15.59 -2.51
C GLN A 242 -44.38 -16.01 -1.38
N ASN A 243 -43.95 -15.98 -0.12
CA ASN A 243 -44.79 -16.31 1.04
C ASN A 243 -45.91 -15.27 1.27
N THR A 244 -45.72 -14.05 0.85
CA THR A 244 -46.74 -12.99 1.00
C THR A 244 -47.84 -13.08 -0.08
N GLN A 245 -47.55 -13.66 -1.24
CA GLN A 245 -48.54 -13.84 -2.32
C GLN A 245 -49.40 -15.09 -2.14
N GLU A 246 -48.89 -16.17 -1.53
CA GLU A 246 -49.68 -17.38 -1.24
C GLU A 246 -50.69 -17.19 -0.12
N ILE A 247 -50.44 -16.30 0.83
CA ILE A 247 -51.39 -15.99 1.92
C ILE A 247 -52.61 -15.19 1.43
N HIS A 248 -52.50 -14.46 0.35
CA HIS A 248 -53.61 -13.68 -0.23
C HIS A 248 -54.52 -14.47 -1.17
N HIS A 249 -54.08 -15.65 -1.69
CA HIS A 249 -54.90 -16.48 -2.57
C HIS A 249 -55.71 -17.57 -1.85
N SER A 250 -55.49 -17.77 -0.55
CA SER A 250 -56.22 -18.79 0.27
C SER A 250 -57.40 -18.23 1.08
N ARG A 251 -57.80 -16.96 0.80
CA ARG A 251 -58.96 -16.33 1.50
C ARG A 251 -59.97 -15.73 0.53
N ARG A 252 -60.28 -16.45 -0.56
CA ARG A 252 -61.46 -16.20 -1.39
C ARG A 252 -62.23 -17.49 -1.62
#